data_6648d885f7078a16b81035919d6a9858
#
_entry.id   6648d885f7078a16b81035919d6a9858
#
_cell.length_a   1.000
_cell.length_b   1.000
_cell.length_c   1.000
_cell.angle_alpha   90.00
_cell.angle_beta   90.00
_cell.angle_gamma   90.00
#
_symmetry.space_group_name_H-M   'P 1'
#
loop_
_entity.id
_entity.type
_entity.pdbx_description
1 polymer ?
#
loop_
_entity_poly.entity_id
_entity_poly.type
_entity_poly.pdbx_seq_one_letter_code
_entity_poly.pdbx_strand_id
1 'polypeptide(L)'
;GVALFGLRDMAAARRLERLPATDVQDLIGARETPKHILVTGGTGFVGRRLVAALIATGHDVTVMTRDPKKAADLPTPLRLVSDFTEIADETPLDAIVHLAGEPVAGGLWTKARRARIHASRFGLTRRLVDWIAERKQKPAVLVSASAVGWYGLRGDEVLTETATARVCFTQEVCVRWEQEARKAEHLGLRVVRLRIGLVLGRDGGLLASMLPSFEFGLGARLGDGQQWMSWIERDDLVRLILTALGDARYSGVVNATAPNPVRNAEFTRALARAKPELETR
;
A
#
# COMPACT_ATOMS: atom_id res chain seq x y z
N GLY A 1 39.68 4.69 -9.05
CA GLY A 1 38.91 3.45 -9.11
C GLY A 1 37.44 3.68 -8.72
N VAL A 2 37.17 4.51 -7.71
CA VAL A 2 35.82 4.74 -7.16
C VAL A 2 34.87 5.46 -8.14
N ALA A 3 35.37 6.39 -8.95
CA ALA A 3 34.55 7.15 -9.89
C ALA A 3 34.06 6.34 -11.11
N LEU A 4 34.77 5.27 -11.50
CA LEU A 4 34.32 4.40 -12.60
C LEU A 4 33.24 3.41 -12.18
N PHE A 5 33.21 2.99 -10.91
CA PHE A 5 32.16 2.13 -10.36
C PHE A 5 30.81 2.85 -10.34
N GLY A 6 30.78 4.09 -9.89
CA GLY A 6 29.51 4.87 -9.84
C GLY A 6 28.84 5.09 -11.19
N LEU A 7 29.62 5.21 -12.29
CA LEU A 7 29.06 5.41 -13.64
C LEU A 7 28.44 4.12 -14.23
N ARG A 8 29.01 2.95 -13.94
CA ARG A 8 28.45 1.65 -14.37
C ARG A 8 27.17 1.33 -13.63
N ASP A 9 27.13 1.59 -12.32
CA ASP A 9 25.97 1.35 -11.47
C ASP A 9 24.79 2.26 -11.83
N MET A 10 25.06 3.52 -12.17
CA MET A 10 24.03 4.44 -12.71
C MET A 10 23.44 3.95 -14.05
N ALA A 11 24.26 3.31 -14.89
CA ALA A 11 23.77 2.74 -16.15
C ALA A 11 22.91 1.49 -15.92
N ALA A 12 23.21 0.66 -14.92
CA ALA A 12 22.42 -0.49 -14.53
C ALA A 12 21.08 -0.07 -13.87
N ALA A 13 21.09 0.95 -13.00
CA ALA A 13 19.90 1.54 -12.43
C ALA A 13 18.97 2.11 -13.51
N ARG A 14 19.52 2.87 -14.47
CA ARG A 14 18.79 3.36 -15.64
C ARG A 14 18.26 2.25 -16.55
N ARG A 15 18.88 1.08 -16.56
CA ARG A 15 18.41 -0.09 -17.32
C ARG A 15 17.21 -0.77 -16.63
N LEU A 16 17.16 -0.78 -15.31
CA LEU A 16 15.99 -1.22 -14.54
C LEU A 16 14.80 -0.23 -14.67
N GLU A 17 15.09 1.07 -14.75
CA GLU A 17 14.10 2.12 -15.05
C GLU A 17 13.52 1.99 -16.47
N ARG A 18 14.30 1.42 -17.42
CA ARG A 18 13.90 1.22 -18.83
C ARG A 18 13.11 -0.05 -19.12
N LEU A 19 12.95 -0.95 -18.14
CA LEU A 19 12.00 -2.05 -18.34
C LEU A 19 10.60 -1.44 -18.40
N PRO A 20 9.77 -1.76 -19.41
CA PRO A 20 8.47 -1.13 -19.55
C PRO A 20 7.67 -1.28 -18.26
N ALA A 21 7.16 -0.18 -17.75
CA ALA A 21 6.14 -0.24 -16.71
C ALA A 21 4.98 -1.08 -17.29
N THR A 22 4.43 -1.97 -16.49
CA THR A 22 3.19 -2.66 -16.85
C THR A 22 2.19 -1.59 -17.27
N ASP A 23 1.62 -1.70 -18.47
CA ASP A 23 0.63 -0.73 -18.91
C ASP A 23 -0.53 -0.75 -17.90
N VAL A 24 -1.13 0.40 -17.64
CA VAL A 24 -2.33 0.47 -16.80
C VAL A 24 -3.42 -0.42 -17.39
N GLN A 25 -3.48 -0.54 -18.73
CA GLN A 25 -4.43 -1.41 -19.44
C GLN A 25 -4.27 -2.89 -19.06
N ASP A 26 -3.07 -3.36 -18.74
CA ASP A 26 -2.83 -4.74 -18.31
C ASP A 26 -3.34 -5.05 -16.89
N LEU A 27 -3.67 -4.00 -16.12
CA LEU A 27 -4.26 -4.11 -14.78
C LEU A 27 -5.77 -4.24 -14.82
N ILE A 28 -6.39 -3.86 -15.95
CA ILE A 28 -7.82 -3.65 -16.05
C ILE A 28 -8.47 -4.91 -16.63
N GLY A 29 -9.42 -5.48 -15.88
CA GLY A 29 -10.38 -6.46 -16.38
C GLY A 29 -11.44 -5.82 -17.30
N ALA A 30 -12.52 -6.53 -17.57
CA ALA A 30 -13.66 -5.96 -18.30
C ALA A 30 -14.13 -4.65 -17.66
N ARG A 31 -14.51 -3.66 -18.49
CA ARG A 31 -15.06 -2.39 -18.01
C ARG A 31 -16.26 -2.66 -17.10
N GLU A 32 -16.13 -2.23 -15.87
CA GLU A 32 -17.24 -2.22 -14.90
C GLU A 32 -18.15 -1.00 -15.12
N THR A 33 -19.34 -1.04 -14.53
CA THR A 33 -20.19 0.16 -14.44
C THR A 33 -19.43 1.27 -13.71
N PRO A 34 -19.36 2.50 -14.27
CA PRO A 34 -18.70 3.61 -13.62
C PRO A 34 -19.21 3.82 -12.19
N LYS A 35 -18.29 4.09 -11.28
CA LYS A 35 -18.55 4.30 -9.85
C LYS A 35 -17.86 5.57 -9.39
N HIS A 36 -18.43 6.22 -8.38
CA HIS A 36 -17.80 7.34 -7.69
C HIS A 36 -16.97 6.79 -6.52
N ILE A 37 -15.65 6.92 -6.59
CA ILE A 37 -14.72 6.31 -5.66
C ILE A 37 -13.87 7.36 -4.96
N LEU A 38 -13.92 7.36 -3.61
CA LEU A 38 -13.02 8.16 -2.80
C LEU A 38 -11.75 7.37 -2.50
N VAL A 39 -10.59 7.94 -2.80
CA VAL A 39 -9.28 7.37 -2.47
C VAL A 39 -8.55 8.26 -1.48
N THR A 40 -8.26 7.77 -0.29
CA THR A 40 -7.31 8.42 0.61
C THR A 40 -5.93 7.79 0.45
N GLY A 41 -4.89 8.60 0.51
CA GLY A 41 -3.53 8.12 0.20
C GLY A 41 -3.26 7.93 -1.28
N GLY A 42 -4.10 8.48 -2.17
CA GLY A 42 -3.98 8.40 -3.63
C GLY A 42 -2.69 8.97 -4.19
N THR A 43 -1.99 9.85 -3.46
CA THR A 43 -0.68 10.40 -3.84
C THR A 43 0.51 9.55 -3.41
N GLY A 44 0.27 8.43 -2.71
CA GLY A 44 1.30 7.48 -2.26
C GLY A 44 1.70 6.49 -3.35
N PHE A 45 2.69 5.64 -3.06
CA PHE A 45 3.28 4.67 -3.98
C PHE A 45 2.25 3.70 -4.60
N VAL A 46 1.39 3.11 -3.79
CA VAL A 46 0.28 2.25 -4.27
C VAL A 46 -0.87 3.10 -4.82
N GLY A 47 -1.19 4.19 -4.11
CA GLY A 47 -2.34 5.03 -4.44
C GLY A 47 -2.28 5.67 -5.81
N ARG A 48 -1.12 6.15 -6.26
CA ARG A 48 -0.94 6.71 -7.62
C ARG A 48 -1.29 5.69 -8.69
N ARG A 49 -0.81 4.47 -8.53
CA ARG A 49 -1.06 3.38 -9.47
C ARG A 49 -2.54 2.97 -9.48
N LEU A 50 -3.16 2.91 -8.29
CA LEU A 50 -4.59 2.64 -8.15
C LEU A 50 -5.44 3.74 -8.80
N VAL A 51 -5.14 5.02 -8.54
CA VAL A 51 -5.88 6.15 -9.14
C VAL A 51 -5.80 6.09 -10.66
N ALA A 52 -4.62 5.81 -11.22
CA ALA A 52 -4.45 5.65 -12.66
C ALA A 52 -5.32 4.51 -13.22
N ALA A 53 -5.35 3.36 -12.53
CA ALA A 53 -6.18 2.22 -12.93
C ALA A 53 -7.68 2.54 -12.86
N LEU A 54 -8.14 3.19 -11.78
CA LEU A 54 -9.54 3.57 -11.61
C LEU A 54 -10.03 4.55 -12.69
N ILE A 55 -9.22 5.55 -13.03
CA ILE A 55 -9.55 6.51 -14.10
C ILE A 55 -9.59 5.79 -15.46
N ALA A 56 -8.61 4.93 -15.74
CA ALA A 56 -8.55 4.19 -17.00
C ALA A 56 -9.74 3.21 -17.17
N THR A 57 -10.32 2.72 -16.06
CA THR A 57 -11.55 1.92 -16.06
C THR A 57 -12.84 2.74 -16.18
N GLY A 58 -12.73 4.06 -16.18
CA GLY A 58 -13.87 4.97 -16.36
C GLY A 58 -14.61 5.31 -15.07
N HIS A 59 -13.97 5.14 -13.89
CA HIS A 59 -14.54 5.58 -12.63
C HIS A 59 -14.31 7.06 -12.38
N ASP A 60 -15.25 7.70 -11.67
CA ASP A 60 -15.10 9.05 -11.14
C ASP A 60 -14.31 9.01 -9.83
N VAL A 61 -13.11 9.57 -9.82
CA VAL A 61 -12.19 9.46 -8.69
C VAL A 61 -12.08 10.77 -7.93
N THR A 62 -12.37 10.74 -6.63
CA THR A 62 -12.03 11.80 -5.69
C THR A 62 -10.82 11.36 -4.87
N VAL A 63 -9.76 12.16 -4.87
CA VAL A 63 -8.54 11.89 -4.08
C VAL A 63 -8.47 12.87 -2.91
N MET A 64 -8.42 12.33 -1.70
CA MET A 64 -8.17 13.13 -0.51
C MET A 64 -6.66 13.25 -0.25
N THR A 65 -6.13 14.46 -0.29
CA THR A 65 -4.72 14.75 -0.04
C THR A 65 -4.53 16.05 0.73
N ARG A 66 -3.62 16.05 1.72
CA ARG A 66 -3.22 17.24 2.47
C ARG A 66 -2.31 18.19 1.68
N ASP A 67 -1.74 17.68 0.59
CA ASP A 67 -0.80 18.41 -0.25
C ASP A 67 -1.18 18.21 -1.73
N PRO A 68 -1.96 19.13 -2.32
CA PRO A 68 -2.37 19.06 -3.72
C PRO A 68 -1.20 18.99 -4.71
N LYS A 69 -0.04 19.57 -4.36
CA LYS A 69 1.16 19.53 -5.23
C LYS A 69 1.64 18.10 -5.48
N LYS A 70 1.44 17.20 -4.51
CA LYS A 70 1.76 15.78 -4.69
C LYS A 70 0.82 15.04 -5.64
N ALA A 71 -0.27 15.66 -6.03
CA ALA A 71 -1.22 15.08 -6.97
C ALA A 71 -1.00 15.57 -8.43
N ALA A 72 0.01 16.43 -8.67
CA ALA A 72 0.25 17.02 -9.98
C ALA A 72 0.48 15.99 -11.10
N ASP A 73 1.07 14.85 -10.77
CA ASP A 73 1.36 13.77 -11.72
C ASP A 73 0.25 12.70 -11.79
N LEU A 74 -0.87 12.90 -11.11
CA LEU A 74 -2.00 12.01 -11.23
C LEU A 74 -2.74 12.25 -12.55
N PRO A 75 -3.24 11.19 -13.21
CA PRO A 75 -4.03 11.36 -14.42
C PRO A 75 -5.35 12.08 -14.14
N THR A 76 -5.85 12.77 -15.14
CA THR A 76 -7.14 13.49 -15.09
C THR A 76 -8.15 12.81 -16.03
N PRO A 77 -9.47 12.99 -15.79
CA PRO A 77 -10.10 13.85 -14.78
C PRO A 77 -10.13 13.21 -13.38
N LEU A 78 -9.93 14.00 -12.34
CA LEU A 78 -10.16 13.62 -10.95
C LEU A 78 -10.53 14.85 -10.11
N ARG A 79 -11.18 14.63 -8.96
CA ARG A 79 -11.44 15.66 -7.96
C ARG A 79 -10.43 15.56 -6.83
N LEU A 80 -9.86 16.71 -6.41
CA LEU A 80 -9.02 16.80 -5.22
C LEU A 80 -9.79 17.44 -4.09
N VAL A 81 -9.63 16.87 -2.88
CA VAL A 81 -10.14 17.45 -1.63
C VAL A 81 -9.08 17.33 -0.55
N SER A 82 -9.05 18.25 0.41
CA SER A 82 -8.13 18.26 1.54
C SER A 82 -8.77 17.70 2.82
N ASP A 83 -10.10 17.72 2.88
CA ASP A 83 -10.89 17.22 4.01
C ASP A 83 -12.19 16.57 3.52
N PHE A 84 -12.77 15.70 4.35
CA PHE A 84 -14.05 15.04 4.06
C PHE A 84 -15.22 16.02 3.94
N THR A 85 -15.17 17.14 4.65
CA THR A 85 -16.19 18.20 4.64
C THR A 85 -16.33 18.91 3.29
N GLU A 86 -15.33 18.81 2.41
CA GLU A 86 -15.41 19.33 1.05
C GLU A 86 -16.24 18.44 0.10
N ILE A 87 -16.64 17.26 0.55
CA ILE A 87 -17.48 16.34 -0.21
C ILE A 87 -18.92 16.50 0.28
N ALA A 88 -19.73 17.20 -0.52
CA ALA A 88 -21.13 17.43 -0.19
C ALA A 88 -21.88 16.10 0.02
N ASP A 89 -22.90 16.12 0.87
CA ASP A 89 -23.68 14.90 1.21
C ASP A 89 -24.43 14.32 -0.01
N GLU A 90 -24.78 15.19 -0.95
CA GLU A 90 -25.43 14.85 -2.21
C GLU A 90 -24.46 14.27 -3.25
N THR A 91 -23.13 14.41 -3.07
CA THR A 91 -22.14 13.82 -3.99
C THR A 91 -22.28 12.31 -3.94
N PRO A 92 -22.57 11.63 -5.04
CA PRO A 92 -22.61 10.18 -5.08
C PRO A 92 -21.29 9.59 -4.60
N LEU A 93 -21.36 8.50 -3.86
CA LEU A 93 -20.18 7.79 -3.37
C LEU A 93 -20.51 6.30 -3.26
N ASP A 94 -19.97 5.51 -4.18
CA ASP A 94 -20.24 4.07 -4.24
C ASP A 94 -19.25 3.27 -3.41
N ALA A 95 -17.99 3.72 -3.36
CA ALA A 95 -16.91 2.99 -2.70
C ALA A 95 -15.84 3.92 -2.12
N ILE A 96 -15.13 3.42 -1.12
CA ILE A 96 -13.96 4.10 -0.54
C ILE A 96 -12.77 3.15 -0.53
N VAL A 97 -11.60 3.63 -0.98
CA VAL A 97 -10.32 2.97 -0.78
C VAL A 97 -9.46 3.81 0.16
N HIS A 98 -9.19 3.26 1.34
CA HIS A 98 -8.49 3.94 2.42
C HIS A 98 -7.06 3.40 2.56
N LEU A 99 -6.09 4.04 1.86
CA LEU A 99 -4.68 3.68 1.86
C LEU A 99 -3.80 4.68 2.64
N ALA A 100 -4.39 5.74 3.20
CA ALA A 100 -3.63 6.77 3.89
C ALA A 100 -2.94 6.24 5.14
N GLY A 101 -1.65 6.50 5.27
CA GLY A 101 -0.84 6.14 6.43
C GLY A 101 0.57 6.71 6.33
N GLU A 102 1.10 7.19 7.45
CA GLU A 102 2.51 7.63 7.56
C GLU A 102 3.43 6.44 7.28
N PRO A 103 4.50 6.57 6.47
CA PRO A 103 5.46 5.49 6.25
C PRO A 103 6.05 4.97 7.57
N VAL A 104 6.00 3.66 7.77
CA VAL A 104 6.56 3.00 8.97
C VAL A 104 8.07 2.81 8.83
N ALA A 105 8.53 2.53 7.62
CA ALA A 105 9.95 2.37 7.30
C ALA A 105 10.71 3.70 7.35
N GLY A 106 12.00 3.63 7.64
CA GLY A 106 12.92 4.77 7.69
C GLY A 106 12.85 5.59 8.98
N GLY A 107 14.01 5.97 9.53
CA GLY A 107 14.20 6.81 10.70
C GLY A 107 13.88 6.16 12.05
N LEU A 108 14.28 6.84 13.13
CA LEU A 108 14.16 6.36 14.49
C LEU A 108 12.70 6.36 14.97
N TRP A 109 12.34 5.40 15.79
CA TRP A 109 11.00 5.22 16.37
C TRP A 109 10.81 6.07 17.64
N THR A 110 10.92 7.38 17.49
CA THR A 110 10.68 8.34 18.59
C THR A 110 9.22 8.35 19.03
N LYS A 111 8.94 8.87 20.23
CA LYS A 111 7.55 9.05 20.71
C LYS A 111 6.71 9.88 19.72
N ALA A 112 7.26 10.98 19.19
CA ALA A 112 6.59 11.83 18.22
C ALA A 112 6.27 11.08 16.91
N ARG A 113 7.19 10.25 16.41
CA ARG A 113 6.95 9.45 15.21
C ARG A 113 5.87 8.39 15.45
N ARG A 114 5.93 7.68 16.58
CA ARG A 114 4.86 6.72 16.95
C ARG A 114 3.51 7.41 17.01
N ALA A 115 3.40 8.59 17.60
CA ALA A 115 2.16 9.38 17.64
C ALA A 115 1.65 9.73 16.24
N ARG A 116 2.53 10.15 15.29
CA ARG A 116 2.14 10.38 13.88
C ARG A 116 1.67 9.12 13.19
N ILE A 117 2.36 7.99 13.40
CA ILE A 117 1.94 6.69 12.85
C ILE A 117 0.54 6.34 13.34
N HIS A 118 0.27 6.52 14.62
CA HIS A 118 -1.04 6.30 15.22
C HIS A 118 -2.11 7.24 14.62
N ALA A 119 -1.86 8.54 14.62
CA ALA A 119 -2.82 9.53 14.12
C ALA A 119 -3.15 9.34 12.63
N SER A 120 -2.15 9.00 11.82
CA SER A 120 -2.33 8.80 10.38
C SER A 120 -3.11 7.54 10.00
N ARG A 121 -3.23 6.59 10.91
CA ARG A 121 -3.96 5.33 10.70
C ARG A 121 -5.31 5.40 11.42
N PHE A 122 -5.36 4.98 12.68
CA PHE A 122 -6.64 4.87 13.35
C PHE A 122 -7.32 6.23 13.61
N GLY A 123 -6.58 7.33 13.80
CA GLY A 123 -7.19 8.67 13.94
C GLY A 123 -7.89 9.10 12.64
N LEU A 124 -7.23 8.94 11.49
CA LEU A 124 -7.85 9.26 10.21
C LEU A 124 -8.98 8.28 9.85
N THR A 125 -8.81 6.98 10.14
CA THR A 125 -9.84 5.98 9.89
C THR A 125 -11.10 6.25 10.73
N ARG A 126 -10.93 6.65 12.00
CA ARG A 126 -12.05 7.08 12.86
C ARG A 126 -12.80 8.24 12.22
N ARG A 127 -12.10 9.33 11.86
CA ARG A 127 -12.71 10.48 11.21
C ARG A 127 -13.45 10.10 9.93
N LEU A 128 -12.88 9.18 9.13
CA LEU A 128 -13.53 8.66 7.93
C LEU A 128 -14.85 7.95 8.28
N VAL A 129 -14.83 7.06 9.28
CA VAL A 129 -16.02 6.29 9.68
C VAL A 129 -17.08 7.20 10.30
N ASP A 130 -16.68 8.17 11.14
CA ASP A 130 -17.57 9.17 11.73
C ASP A 130 -18.25 10.00 10.62
N TRP A 131 -17.46 10.47 9.62
CA TRP A 131 -18.01 11.19 8.47
C TRP A 131 -18.97 10.32 7.63
N ILE A 132 -18.67 9.03 7.41
CA ILE A 132 -19.59 8.11 6.72
C ILE A 132 -20.89 7.96 7.50
N ALA A 133 -20.83 7.92 8.83
CA ALA A 133 -22.01 7.77 9.67
C ALA A 133 -23.02 8.94 9.51
N GLU A 134 -22.51 10.15 9.28
CA GLU A 134 -23.30 11.37 9.11
C GLU A 134 -23.96 11.46 7.72
N ARG A 135 -23.46 10.72 6.70
CA ARG A 135 -23.99 10.78 5.34
C ARG A 135 -25.38 10.15 5.21
N LYS A 136 -26.24 10.79 4.43
CA LYS A 136 -27.56 10.25 4.04
C LYS A 136 -27.41 9.02 3.14
N GLN A 137 -26.50 9.12 2.16
CA GLN A 137 -26.19 8.01 1.25
C GLN A 137 -24.80 7.48 1.58
N LYS A 138 -24.74 6.26 2.07
CA LYS A 138 -23.50 5.60 2.46
C LYS A 138 -22.94 4.78 1.31
N PRO A 139 -21.61 4.70 1.15
CA PRO A 139 -20.99 3.82 0.16
C PRO A 139 -21.28 2.35 0.48
N ALA A 140 -21.32 1.53 -0.56
CA ALA A 140 -21.55 0.10 -0.39
C ALA A 140 -20.34 -0.65 0.18
N VAL A 141 -19.12 -0.15 -0.09
CA VAL A 141 -17.87 -0.83 0.28
C VAL A 141 -16.80 0.11 0.76
N LEU A 142 -16.08 -0.32 1.81
CA LEU A 142 -14.84 0.26 2.30
C LEU A 142 -13.72 -0.77 2.15
N VAL A 143 -12.74 -0.52 1.28
CA VAL A 143 -11.48 -1.27 1.23
C VAL A 143 -10.44 -0.49 2.03
N SER A 144 -10.06 -1.00 3.19
CA SER A 144 -9.12 -0.35 4.12
C SER A 144 -7.80 -1.08 4.16
N ALA A 145 -6.70 -0.34 4.06
CA ALA A 145 -5.39 -0.89 4.32
C ALA A 145 -5.23 -1.31 5.79
N SER A 146 -4.49 -2.38 5.98
CA SER A 146 -3.87 -2.87 7.20
C SER A 146 -2.48 -3.40 6.82
N ALA A 147 -1.82 -4.17 7.66
CA ALA A 147 -0.54 -4.77 7.32
C ALA A 147 -0.36 -6.15 7.98
N VAL A 148 0.50 -6.99 7.38
CA VAL A 148 0.90 -8.29 7.97
C VAL A 148 1.53 -8.15 9.36
N GLY A 149 1.96 -6.95 9.74
CA GLY A 149 2.37 -6.61 11.10
C GLY A 149 1.30 -6.89 12.16
N TRP A 150 0.05 -7.09 11.78
CA TRP A 150 -1.05 -7.52 12.64
C TRP A 150 -0.74 -8.84 13.35
N TYR A 151 -0.06 -9.77 12.70
CA TYR A 151 0.25 -11.08 13.27
C TYR A 151 1.32 -11.03 14.36
N GLY A 152 2.19 -10.00 14.36
CA GLY A 152 3.37 -9.96 15.21
C GLY A 152 4.47 -10.91 14.74
N LEU A 153 5.38 -11.28 15.64
CA LEU A 153 6.50 -12.18 15.34
C LEU A 153 6.09 -13.63 15.60
N ARG A 154 6.01 -14.45 14.56
CA ARG A 154 5.47 -15.81 14.60
C ARG A 154 6.45 -16.91 14.14
N GLY A 155 7.70 -16.57 13.83
CA GLY A 155 8.67 -17.55 13.32
C GLY A 155 8.21 -18.17 12.00
N ASP A 156 8.16 -19.49 11.90
CA ASP A 156 7.88 -20.27 10.69
C ASP A 156 6.40 -20.69 10.56
N GLU A 157 5.54 -20.15 11.41
CA GLU A 157 4.12 -20.46 11.34
C GLU A 157 3.49 -19.92 10.04
N VAL A 158 2.68 -20.75 9.39
CA VAL A 158 1.83 -20.32 8.28
C VAL A 158 0.67 -19.52 8.84
N LEU A 159 0.56 -18.26 8.43
CA LEU A 159 -0.39 -17.30 8.99
C LEU A 159 -1.54 -17.05 8.02
N THR A 160 -2.67 -17.65 8.27
CA THR A 160 -3.94 -17.39 7.60
C THR A 160 -4.66 -16.21 8.24
N GLU A 161 -5.73 -15.74 7.63
CA GLU A 161 -6.56 -14.64 8.14
C GLU A 161 -7.17 -14.93 9.52
N THR A 162 -7.35 -16.22 9.85
CA THR A 162 -7.89 -16.69 11.14
C THR A 162 -6.82 -16.86 12.22
N ALA A 163 -5.53 -16.75 11.88
CA ALA A 163 -4.45 -16.88 12.85
C ALA A 163 -4.54 -15.79 13.92
N THR A 164 -4.16 -16.14 15.16
CA THR A 164 -4.13 -15.21 16.29
C THR A 164 -2.92 -14.27 16.19
N ALA A 165 -3.04 -13.08 16.76
CA ALA A 165 -1.95 -12.11 16.83
C ALA A 165 -1.05 -12.33 18.07
N ARG A 166 0.25 -12.01 17.95
CA ARG A 166 1.17 -11.87 19.10
C ARG A 166 1.47 -10.40 19.34
N VAL A 167 1.44 -10.01 20.61
CA VAL A 167 1.60 -8.60 21.01
C VAL A 167 2.98 -8.07 20.61
N CYS A 168 2.98 -6.99 19.86
CA CYS A 168 4.14 -6.14 19.57
C CYS A 168 3.63 -4.78 19.08
N PHE A 169 4.51 -3.77 18.98
CA PHE A 169 4.09 -2.43 18.59
C PHE A 169 3.35 -2.38 17.23
N THR A 170 3.86 -3.08 16.21
CA THR A 170 3.20 -3.10 14.89
C THR A 170 1.84 -3.78 14.95
N GLN A 171 1.71 -4.81 15.74
CA GLN A 171 0.45 -5.50 15.98
C GLN A 171 -0.58 -4.58 16.64
N GLU A 172 -0.21 -3.86 17.70
CA GLU A 172 -1.11 -2.91 18.37
C GLU A 172 -1.63 -1.82 17.40
N VAL A 173 -0.74 -1.29 16.55
CA VAL A 173 -1.13 -0.32 15.51
C VAL A 173 -2.14 -0.93 14.55
N CYS A 174 -1.87 -2.13 14.03
CA CYS A 174 -2.75 -2.77 13.05
C CYS A 174 -4.10 -3.18 13.66
N VAL A 175 -4.11 -3.69 14.89
CA VAL A 175 -5.35 -4.06 15.58
C VAL A 175 -6.26 -2.84 15.75
N ARG A 176 -5.74 -1.74 16.26
CA ARG A 176 -6.52 -0.50 16.42
C ARG A 176 -7.00 0.03 15.07
N TRP A 177 -6.17 -0.03 14.05
CA TRP A 177 -6.53 0.39 12.70
C TRP A 177 -7.69 -0.44 12.15
N GLU A 178 -7.60 -1.77 12.21
CA GLU A 178 -8.68 -2.66 11.77
C GLU A 178 -9.96 -2.50 12.60
N GLN A 179 -9.84 -2.24 13.92
CA GLN A 179 -10.98 -1.99 14.79
C GLN A 179 -11.76 -0.72 14.37
N GLU A 180 -11.05 0.36 14.02
CA GLU A 180 -11.73 1.57 13.53
C GLU A 180 -12.40 1.34 12.18
N ALA A 181 -11.72 0.69 11.23
CA ALA A 181 -12.32 0.37 9.94
C ALA A 181 -13.56 -0.54 10.07
N ARG A 182 -13.50 -1.52 10.97
CA ARG A 182 -14.60 -2.46 11.23
C ARG A 182 -15.90 -1.79 11.67
N LYS A 183 -15.82 -0.64 12.33
CA LYS A 183 -17.04 0.09 12.75
C LYS A 183 -17.95 0.45 11.59
N ALA A 184 -17.41 0.59 10.37
CA ALA A 184 -18.22 0.83 9.19
C ALA A 184 -19.16 -0.35 8.83
N GLU A 185 -18.89 -1.57 9.32
CA GLU A 185 -19.80 -2.72 9.17
C GLU A 185 -21.16 -2.44 9.84
N HIS A 186 -21.16 -1.75 11.00
CA HIS A 186 -22.40 -1.35 11.70
C HIS A 186 -23.19 -0.25 10.96
N LEU A 187 -22.58 0.40 9.98
CA LEU A 187 -23.23 1.37 9.12
C LEU A 187 -23.79 0.74 7.84
N GLY A 188 -23.68 -0.59 7.70
CA GLY A 188 -24.16 -1.36 6.56
C GLY A 188 -23.17 -1.50 5.41
N LEU A 189 -21.89 -1.05 5.57
CA LEU A 189 -20.88 -1.21 4.54
C LEU A 189 -20.29 -2.62 4.56
N ARG A 190 -19.95 -3.14 3.38
CA ARG A 190 -19.02 -4.25 3.25
C ARG A 190 -17.61 -3.72 3.49
N VAL A 191 -16.93 -4.23 4.50
CA VAL A 191 -15.58 -3.77 4.87
C VAL A 191 -14.55 -4.85 4.53
N VAL A 192 -13.57 -4.49 3.69
CA VAL A 192 -12.42 -5.34 3.35
C VAL A 192 -11.18 -4.75 3.99
N ARG A 193 -10.52 -5.49 4.88
CA ARG A 193 -9.30 -5.07 5.58
C ARG A 193 -8.12 -5.84 5.01
N LEU A 194 -7.29 -5.16 4.23
CA LEU A 194 -6.15 -5.76 3.53
C LEU A 194 -4.92 -5.77 4.44
N ARG A 195 -4.50 -6.93 4.92
CA ARG A 195 -3.21 -7.11 5.61
C ARG A 195 -2.11 -7.19 4.57
N ILE A 196 -1.61 -6.01 4.20
CA ILE A 196 -0.66 -5.82 3.12
C ILE A 196 0.74 -6.22 3.58
N GLY A 197 1.42 -7.03 2.76
CA GLY A 197 2.83 -7.38 2.89
C GLY A 197 3.75 -6.23 2.48
N LEU A 198 5.02 -6.55 2.27
CA LEU A 198 6.01 -5.61 1.74
C LEU A 198 5.69 -5.36 0.26
N VAL A 199 5.26 -4.15 -0.06
CA VAL A 199 4.92 -3.82 -1.44
C VAL A 199 6.19 -3.55 -2.23
N LEU A 200 6.39 -4.32 -3.29
CA LEU A 200 7.51 -4.20 -4.20
C LEU A 200 7.08 -3.51 -5.49
N GLY A 201 7.92 -2.65 -6.01
CA GLY A 201 7.75 -1.99 -7.29
C GLY A 201 8.97 -1.12 -7.59
N ARG A 202 9.18 -0.77 -8.85
CA ARG A 202 10.44 -0.18 -9.33
C ARG A 202 10.63 1.27 -8.90
N ASP A 203 9.56 2.03 -8.89
CA ASP A 203 9.52 3.48 -8.75
C ASP A 203 9.17 3.94 -7.32
N GLY A 204 9.33 3.04 -6.33
CA GLY A 204 9.03 3.38 -4.93
C GLY A 204 9.04 2.20 -3.97
N GLY A 205 8.50 2.44 -2.77
CA GLY A 205 8.38 1.41 -1.74
C GLY A 205 9.72 0.92 -1.19
N LEU A 206 9.74 -0.36 -0.79
CA LEU A 206 10.93 -0.98 -0.19
C LEU A 206 12.11 -1.03 -1.15
N LEU A 207 11.88 -1.41 -2.41
CA LEU A 207 12.94 -1.54 -3.40
C LEU A 207 13.69 -0.22 -3.61
N ALA A 208 12.97 0.88 -3.84
CA ALA A 208 13.58 2.20 -4.03
C ALA A 208 14.43 2.64 -2.82
N SER A 209 14.08 2.21 -1.61
CA SER A 209 14.88 2.53 -0.40
C SER A 209 16.11 1.63 -0.23
N MET A 210 16.09 0.41 -0.76
CA MET A 210 17.19 -0.56 -0.65
C MET A 210 18.18 -0.45 -1.79
N LEU A 211 17.71 -0.21 -3.02
CA LEU A 211 18.54 -0.20 -4.23
C LEU A 211 19.82 0.63 -4.13
N PRO A 212 19.82 1.86 -3.56
CA PRO A 212 21.06 2.64 -3.45
C PRO A 212 22.17 1.93 -2.69
N SER A 213 21.86 1.21 -1.60
CA SER A 213 22.88 0.46 -0.86
C SER A 213 23.49 -0.68 -1.67
N PHE A 214 22.67 -1.36 -2.48
CA PHE A 214 23.14 -2.40 -3.39
C PHE A 214 23.94 -1.81 -4.56
N GLU A 215 23.59 -0.62 -5.03
CA GLU A 215 24.32 0.09 -6.08
C GLU A 215 25.75 0.41 -5.67
N PHE A 216 25.96 0.76 -4.43
CA PHE A 216 27.29 1.04 -3.88
C PHE A 216 28.02 -0.21 -3.36
N GLY A 217 27.51 -1.42 -3.61
CA GLY A 217 28.10 -2.65 -3.09
C GLY A 217 27.98 -2.82 -1.57
N LEU A 218 27.14 -2.01 -0.92
CA LEU A 218 26.87 -2.02 0.52
C LEU A 218 25.59 -2.77 0.87
N GLY A 219 24.97 -3.43 -0.10
CA GLY A 219 23.76 -4.22 0.12
C GLY A 219 24.03 -5.36 1.10
N ALA A 220 23.33 -5.34 2.22
CA ALA A 220 23.51 -6.31 3.28
C ALA A 220 22.18 -6.92 3.71
N ARG A 221 22.24 -8.17 4.17
CA ARG A 221 21.10 -8.77 4.87
C ARG A 221 20.87 -8.05 6.19
N LEU A 222 19.60 -7.94 6.58
CA LEU A 222 19.23 -7.34 7.85
C LEU A 222 19.33 -8.39 8.97
N GLY A 223 20.09 -8.07 10.03
CA GLY A 223 20.32 -8.98 11.15
C GLY A 223 20.89 -10.32 10.72
N ASP A 224 20.31 -11.42 11.20
CA ASP A 224 20.68 -12.79 10.82
C ASP A 224 20.09 -13.23 9.45
N GLY A 225 19.19 -12.42 8.88
CA GLY A 225 18.54 -12.71 7.61
C GLY A 225 17.46 -13.80 7.65
N GLN A 226 17.11 -14.30 8.84
CA GLN A 226 16.13 -15.39 8.99
C GLN A 226 14.69 -14.92 9.03
N GLN A 227 14.45 -13.60 9.18
CA GLN A 227 13.10 -13.06 9.19
C GLN A 227 12.38 -13.26 7.86
N TRP A 228 11.13 -13.69 7.94
CA TRP A 228 10.27 -13.81 6.78
C TRP A 228 9.88 -12.45 6.22
N MET A 229 9.88 -12.36 4.91
CA MET A 229 9.41 -11.23 4.13
C MET A 229 8.20 -11.68 3.32
N SER A 230 7.00 -11.44 3.87
CA SER A 230 5.77 -11.58 3.11
C SER A 230 5.64 -10.35 2.21
N TRP A 231 5.66 -10.53 0.92
CA TRP A 231 5.69 -9.47 -0.08
C TRP A 231 4.52 -9.57 -1.04
N ILE A 232 4.27 -8.51 -1.75
CA ILE A 232 3.35 -8.44 -2.88
C ILE A 232 3.90 -7.45 -3.91
N GLU A 233 3.75 -7.76 -5.18
CA GLU A 233 4.02 -6.79 -6.23
C GLU A 233 2.93 -5.72 -6.23
N ARG A 234 3.31 -4.45 -6.51
CA ARG A 234 2.39 -3.31 -6.44
C ARG A 234 1.17 -3.45 -7.34
N ASP A 235 1.37 -3.93 -8.57
CA ASP A 235 0.29 -4.06 -9.54
C ASP A 235 -0.65 -5.21 -9.17
N ASP A 236 -0.15 -6.29 -8.56
CA ASP A 236 -0.99 -7.35 -7.99
C ASP A 236 -1.82 -6.85 -6.80
N LEU A 237 -1.24 -5.97 -5.97
CA LEU A 237 -2.02 -5.31 -4.91
C LEU A 237 -3.12 -4.42 -5.49
N VAL A 238 -2.83 -3.70 -6.57
CA VAL A 238 -3.84 -2.87 -7.26
C VAL A 238 -4.95 -3.74 -7.83
N ARG A 239 -4.61 -4.86 -8.51
CA ARG A 239 -5.61 -5.84 -9.01
C ARG A 239 -6.49 -6.38 -7.87
N LEU A 240 -5.87 -6.73 -6.73
CA LEU A 240 -6.61 -7.21 -5.57
C LEU A 240 -7.59 -6.15 -5.04
N ILE A 241 -7.17 -4.88 -4.97
CA ILE A 241 -8.05 -3.77 -4.55
C ILE A 241 -9.21 -3.60 -5.53
N LEU A 242 -8.94 -3.59 -6.83
CA LEU A 242 -9.98 -3.49 -7.87
C LEU A 242 -10.98 -4.65 -7.77
N THR A 243 -10.49 -5.88 -7.63
CA THR A 243 -11.34 -7.06 -7.44
C THR A 243 -12.18 -6.94 -6.16
N ALA A 244 -11.57 -6.49 -5.03
CA ALA A 244 -12.28 -6.32 -3.77
C ALA A 244 -13.37 -5.24 -3.82
N LEU A 245 -13.24 -4.24 -4.69
CA LEU A 245 -14.29 -3.24 -4.91
C LEU A 245 -15.54 -3.84 -5.57
N GLY A 246 -15.37 -4.72 -6.55
CA GLY A 246 -16.47 -5.30 -7.35
C GLY A 246 -17.04 -6.60 -6.79
N ASP A 247 -16.20 -7.46 -6.22
CA ASP A 247 -16.57 -8.83 -5.83
C ASP A 247 -17.00 -8.92 -4.36
N ALA A 248 -18.27 -9.22 -4.13
CA ALA A 248 -18.85 -9.32 -2.80
C ALA A 248 -18.26 -10.47 -1.95
N ARG A 249 -17.58 -11.44 -2.54
CA ARG A 249 -16.89 -12.52 -1.82
C ARG A 249 -15.74 -11.99 -0.97
N TYR A 250 -15.14 -10.85 -1.36
CA TYR A 250 -14.15 -10.17 -0.55
C TYR A 250 -14.83 -9.38 0.57
N SER A 251 -14.76 -9.90 1.78
CA SER A 251 -15.30 -9.27 2.99
C SER A 251 -14.43 -9.64 4.20
N GLY A 252 -14.40 -8.78 5.20
CA GLY A 252 -13.59 -9.01 6.40
C GLY A 252 -12.11 -8.82 6.17
N VAL A 253 -11.29 -9.75 6.65
CA VAL A 253 -9.82 -9.70 6.54
C VAL A 253 -9.35 -10.46 5.31
N VAL A 254 -8.35 -9.93 4.62
CA VAL A 254 -7.69 -10.57 3.46
C VAL A 254 -6.18 -10.36 3.57
N ASN A 255 -5.40 -11.43 3.47
CA ASN A 255 -3.95 -11.33 3.33
C ASN A 255 -3.58 -10.88 1.92
N ALA A 256 -3.06 -9.67 1.81
CA ALA A 256 -2.59 -9.10 0.55
C ALA A 256 -1.08 -9.37 0.41
N THR A 257 -0.74 -10.62 0.09
CA THR A 257 0.63 -11.12 -0.06
C THR A 257 0.74 -12.07 -1.25
N ALA A 258 1.92 -12.13 -1.86
CA ALA A 258 2.25 -13.17 -2.81
C ALA A 258 2.29 -14.55 -2.11
N PRO A 259 2.04 -15.65 -2.83
CA PRO A 259 1.93 -16.99 -2.24
C PRO A 259 3.25 -17.55 -1.69
N ASN A 260 4.40 -17.02 -2.12
CA ASN A 260 5.72 -17.51 -1.76
C ASN A 260 6.50 -16.45 -0.97
N PRO A 261 6.34 -16.35 0.36
CA PRO A 261 7.20 -15.51 1.19
C PRO A 261 8.63 -16.04 1.14
N VAL A 262 9.62 -15.15 1.34
CA VAL A 262 11.04 -15.49 1.33
C VAL A 262 11.72 -15.04 2.61
N ARG A 263 12.86 -15.64 2.96
CA ARG A 263 13.73 -15.12 4.03
C ARG A 263 14.43 -13.86 3.55
N ASN A 264 14.75 -12.95 4.47
CA ASN A 264 15.50 -11.73 4.13
C ASN A 264 16.84 -12.05 3.46
N ALA A 265 17.57 -13.07 3.93
CA ALA A 265 18.83 -13.52 3.30
C ALA A 265 18.63 -13.97 1.85
N GLU A 266 17.50 -14.61 1.53
CA GLU A 266 17.16 -15.05 0.19
C GLU A 266 16.77 -13.85 -0.69
N PHE A 267 15.92 -12.97 -0.18
CA PHE A 267 15.57 -11.72 -0.84
C PHE A 267 16.79 -10.88 -1.18
N THR A 268 17.70 -10.70 -0.21
CA THR A 268 18.95 -9.95 -0.40
C THR A 268 19.82 -10.58 -1.50
N ARG A 269 19.97 -11.91 -1.52
CA ARG A 269 20.69 -12.62 -2.59
C ARG A 269 20.02 -12.47 -3.95
N ALA A 270 18.70 -12.58 -4.02
CA ALA A 270 17.95 -12.39 -5.26
C ALA A 270 18.12 -10.97 -5.81
N LEU A 271 18.07 -9.97 -4.94
CA LEU A 271 18.27 -8.57 -5.31
C LEU A 271 19.71 -8.31 -5.80
N ALA A 272 20.71 -8.92 -5.14
CA ALA A 272 22.12 -8.85 -5.57
C ALA A 272 22.32 -9.50 -6.95
N ARG A 273 21.71 -10.66 -7.20
CA ARG A 273 21.80 -11.36 -8.51
C ARG A 273 21.13 -10.61 -9.65
N ALA A 274 20.05 -9.88 -9.36
CA ALA A 274 19.43 -9.02 -10.36
C ALA A 274 20.38 -7.90 -10.84
N LYS A 275 21.50 -7.70 -10.13
CA LYS A 275 22.58 -6.79 -10.47
C LYS A 275 23.92 -7.56 -10.46
N PRO A 276 24.32 -8.24 -11.56
CA PRO A 276 25.50 -9.11 -11.63
C PRO A 276 26.80 -8.49 -11.16
N GLU A 277 26.92 -7.15 -11.20
CA GLU A 277 28.12 -6.41 -10.80
C GLU A 277 28.32 -6.34 -9.27
N LEU A 278 27.32 -6.76 -8.47
CA LEU A 278 27.36 -6.76 -7.00
C LEU A 278 27.71 -8.14 -6.40
N GLU A 279 27.78 -9.21 -7.22
CA GLU A 279 28.07 -10.58 -6.76
C GLU A 279 29.53 -10.84 -6.40
N THR A 280 30.46 -9.94 -6.68
CA THR A 280 31.91 -10.19 -6.59
C THR A 280 32.54 -9.68 -5.31
N ARG A 281 31.82 -9.44 -4.23
CA ARG A 281 32.43 -9.07 -2.94
C ARG A 281 31.82 -9.75 -1.74
#